data_9bb0d83473ebfa57e736709552a63370
#
_entry.id   9bb0d83473ebfa57e736709552a63370
#
_cell.length_a   1.000
_cell.length_b   1.000
_cell.length_c   1.000
_cell.angle_alpha   90.00
_cell.angle_beta   90.00
_cell.angle_gamma   90.00
#
_symmetry.space_group_name_H-M   'P 1'
#
loop_
_entity.id
_entity.type
_entity.pdbx_description
1 polymer ?
#
loop_
_entity_poly.entity_id
_entity_poly.type
_entity_poly.pdbx_seq_one_letter_code
_entity_poly.pdbx_strand_id
1 'polypeptide(L)'
;MDITKVVCQLDWQIKIGGKDFEVSRAEAKGRYASATVRGGVIMIRIPRRISKVRAESIFSEMLSRIKAQIESNPDKFTDYTPIIRNGHQINVLGEKFRIMAAYSARKAARVSISPDTVYAELPDSIPPESRQEALSEASRKAISRRIMPMLKERVGLINSRHFNVAIRQIRVRSSKHVWGSYSHKDKRINLNFWLLLMPDEIIDYVIVHELAHARVRSHSKEFWDTVSSVLPDHKARRKWLRTNGPRYLYEQTSKEAVE
;
A
#
# COMPACT_ATOMS: atom_id res chain seq x y z
N MET A 1 -17.92 -10.49 21.46
CA MET A 1 -18.93 -9.60 20.86
C MET A 1 -18.93 -9.79 19.37
N ASP A 2 -20.03 -10.23 18.88
CA ASP A 2 -20.30 -10.81 17.57
C ASP A 2 -19.88 -9.95 16.38
N ILE A 3 -18.93 -10.45 15.60
CA ILE A 3 -18.69 -9.94 14.25
C ILE A 3 -19.76 -10.53 13.37
N THR A 4 -20.85 -9.81 13.24
CA THR A 4 -22.03 -10.14 12.46
C THR A 4 -21.62 -10.62 11.07
N LYS A 5 -21.88 -11.89 10.78
CA LYS A 5 -21.80 -12.53 9.46
C LYS A 5 -22.43 -11.62 8.41
N VAL A 6 -21.61 -10.94 7.62
CA VAL A 6 -22.04 -10.40 6.34
C VAL A 6 -22.27 -11.63 5.46
N VAL A 7 -23.52 -11.94 5.16
CA VAL A 7 -23.85 -12.96 4.18
C VAL A 7 -23.41 -12.44 2.83
N CYS A 8 -22.18 -12.77 2.42
CA CYS A 8 -21.72 -12.60 1.07
C CYS A 8 -22.31 -13.75 0.26
N GLN A 9 -23.27 -13.49 -0.62
CA GLN A 9 -23.58 -14.40 -1.70
C GLN A 9 -22.45 -14.27 -2.72
N LEU A 10 -21.65 -15.32 -2.88
CA LEU A 10 -20.72 -15.52 -3.97
C LEU A 10 -21.56 -15.76 -5.22
N ASP A 11 -21.49 -14.83 -6.17
CA ASP A 11 -22.44 -14.90 -7.25
C ASP A 11 -21.84 -15.54 -8.50
N TRP A 12 -20.65 -15.18 -8.98
CA TRP A 12 -20.01 -15.79 -10.16
C TRP A 12 -18.62 -15.23 -10.46
N GLN A 13 -17.91 -15.91 -11.36
CA GLN A 13 -16.67 -15.41 -11.95
C GLN A 13 -16.94 -14.76 -13.30
N ILE A 14 -16.26 -13.65 -13.57
CA ILE A 14 -16.32 -12.97 -14.87
C ILE A 14 -14.90 -12.68 -15.38
N LYS A 15 -14.74 -12.73 -16.69
CA LYS A 15 -13.49 -12.39 -17.35
C LYS A 15 -13.55 -10.97 -17.92
N ILE A 16 -12.60 -10.11 -17.54
CA ILE A 16 -12.52 -8.73 -18.02
C ILE A 16 -11.08 -8.44 -18.41
N GLY A 17 -10.84 -8.02 -19.66
CA GLY A 17 -9.49 -7.71 -20.14
C GLY A 17 -8.50 -8.89 -20.01
N GLY A 18 -8.98 -10.14 -20.15
CA GLY A 18 -8.18 -11.34 -20.03
C GLY A 18 -7.92 -11.83 -18.60
N LYS A 19 -8.39 -11.13 -17.55
CA LYS A 19 -8.25 -11.47 -16.13
C LYS A 19 -9.57 -11.94 -15.55
N ASP A 20 -9.50 -12.91 -14.63
CA ASP A 20 -10.66 -13.44 -13.92
C ASP A 20 -10.94 -12.59 -12.67
N PHE A 21 -12.20 -12.24 -12.48
CA PHE A 21 -12.71 -11.53 -11.32
C PHE A 21 -13.87 -12.30 -10.70
N GLU A 22 -13.86 -12.37 -9.40
CA GLU A 22 -14.99 -12.84 -8.62
C GLU A 22 -15.94 -11.66 -8.33
N VAL A 23 -17.24 -11.84 -8.58
CA VAL A 23 -18.24 -10.81 -8.29
C VAL A 23 -18.99 -11.20 -7.03
N SER A 24 -19.04 -10.28 -6.09
CA SER A 24 -19.69 -10.49 -4.81
C SER A 24 -20.65 -9.35 -4.49
N ARG A 25 -21.82 -9.70 -3.96
CA ARG A 25 -22.85 -8.75 -3.54
C ARG A 25 -22.97 -8.72 -2.03
N ALA A 26 -23.12 -7.54 -1.45
CA ALA A 26 -23.34 -7.36 -0.02
C ALA A 26 -24.37 -6.26 0.24
N GLU A 27 -25.00 -6.33 1.39
CA GLU A 27 -25.87 -5.27 1.87
C GLU A 27 -25.10 -4.16 2.58
N ALA A 28 -25.51 -2.91 2.37
CA ALA A 28 -24.96 -1.73 3.02
C ALA A 28 -25.95 -1.12 4.03
N LYS A 29 -25.44 -0.67 5.16
CA LYS A 29 -26.23 0.12 6.13
C LYS A 29 -26.44 1.58 5.68
N GLY A 30 -25.61 2.05 4.74
CA GLY A 30 -25.65 3.43 4.20
C GLY A 30 -26.79 3.66 3.21
N ARG A 31 -26.97 4.94 2.83
CA ARG A 31 -27.99 5.37 1.84
C ARG A 31 -27.54 5.15 0.39
N TYR A 32 -26.26 5.01 0.15
CA TYR A 32 -25.68 4.95 -1.21
C TYR A 32 -25.10 3.56 -1.46
N ALA A 33 -25.27 3.12 -2.71
CA ALA A 33 -24.56 1.94 -3.18
C ALA A 33 -23.07 2.28 -3.41
N SER A 34 -22.20 1.29 -3.23
CA SER A 34 -20.77 1.44 -3.47
C SER A 34 -20.21 0.18 -4.11
N ALA A 35 -19.20 0.35 -4.96
CA ALA A 35 -18.46 -0.76 -5.52
C ALA A 35 -16.96 -0.60 -5.25
N THR A 36 -16.30 -1.71 -4.98
CA THR A 36 -14.85 -1.77 -4.77
C THR A 36 -14.30 -2.98 -5.49
N VAL A 37 -13.11 -2.84 -6.08
CA VAL A 37 -12.37 -3.97 -6.68
C VAL A 37 -11.11 -4.16 -5.86
N ARG A 38 -10.94 -5.36 -5.28
CA ARG A 38 -9.76 -5.73 -4.50
C ARG A 38 -9.57 -7.25 -4.55
N GLY A 39 -8.34 -7.72 -4.71
CA GLY A 39 -8.03 -9.14 -4.66
C GLY A 39 -8.68 -9.94 -5.78
N GLY A 40 -8.86 -9.35 -6.97
CA GLY A 40 -9.64 -10.01 -8.00
C GLY A 40 -11.13 -10.12 -7.67
N VAL A 41 -11.61 -9.50 -6.56
CA VAL A 41 -13.02 -9.50 -6.17
C VAL A 41 -13.65 -8.13 -6.42
N ILE A 42 -14.71 -8.11 -7.20
CA ILE A 42 -15.60 -6.96 -7.40
C ILE A 42 -16.70 -7.05 -6.35
N MET A 43 -16.60 -6.25 -5.29
CA MET A 43 -17.60 -6.19 -4.22
C MET A 43 -18.55 -5.03 -4.45
N ILE A 44 -19.83 -5.31 -4.71
CA ILE A 44 -20.89 -4.31 -4.85
C ILE A 44 -21.78 -4.34 -3.61
N ARG A 45 -21.83 -3.21 -2.88
CA ARG A 45 -22.65 -3.03 -1.69
C ARG A 45 -23.88 -2.21 -2.02
N ILE A 46 -25.06 -2.74 -1.70
CA ILE A 46 -26.36 -2.15 -2.02
C ILE A 46 -27.10 -1.81 -0.73
N PRO A 47 -27.75 -0.63 -0.63
CA PRO A 47 -28.53 -0.28 0.57
C PRO A 47 -29.64 -1.27 0.85
N ARG A 48 -29.85 -1.61 2.14
CA ARG A 48 -30.90 -2.56 2.58
C ARG A 48 -32.34 -2.07 2.34
N ARG A 49 -32.54 -0.74 2.33
CA ARG A 49 -33.89 -0.14 2.31
C ARG A 49 -34.30 0.31 0.90
N ILE A 50 -34.18 -0.59 -0.09
CA ILE A 50 -34.66 -0.35 -1.47
C ILE A 50 -35.37 -1.62 -1.97
N SER A 51 -36.25 -1.47 -2.96
CA SER A 51 -36.95 -2.60 -3.57
C SER A 51 -35.97 -3.55 -4.29
N LYS A 52 -36.33 -4.82 -4.40
CA LYS A 52 -35.53 -5.82 -5.12
C LYS A 52 -35.23 -5.39 -6.56
N VAL A 53 -36.25 -4.90 -7.29
CA VAL A 53 -36.09 -4.42 -8.67
C VAL A 53 -35.06 -3.29 -8.75
N ARG A 54 -35.12 -2.32 -7.83
CA ARG A 54 -34.16 -1.21 -7.78
C ARG A 54 -32.75 -1.68 -7.42
N ALA A 55 -32.65 -2.67 -6.53
CA ALA A 55 -31.37 -3.29 -6.14
C ALA A 55 -30.69 -3.97 -7.32
N GLU A 56 -31.43 -4.71 -8.14
CA GLU A 56 -30.90 -5.36 -9.36
C GLU A 56 -30.46 -4.34 -10.41
N SER A 57 -31.26 -3.29 -10.63
CA SER A 57 -30.90 -2.22 -11.54
C SER A 57 -29.58 -1.54 -11.15
N ILE A 58 -29.42 -1.18 -9.87
CA ILE A 58 -28.19 -0.57 -9.33
C ILE A 58 -27.01 -1.52 -9.45
N PHE A 59 -27.21 -2.80 -9.15
CA PHE A 59 -26.15 -3.80 -9.23
C PHE A 59 -25.62 -3.92 -10.66
N SER A 60 -26.50 -4.07 -11.65
CA SER A 60 -26.16 -4.18 -13.06
C SER A 60 -25.44 -2.93 -13.58
N GLU A 61 -25.95 -1.76 -13.21
CA GLU A 61 -25.33 -0.48 -13.60
C GLU A 61 -23.92 -0.33 -13.03
N MET A 62 -23.74 -0.63 -11.74
CA MET A 62 -22.42 -0.54 -11.09
C MET A 62 -21.43 -1.56 -11.64
N LEU A 63 -21.89 -2.79 -11.89
CA LEU A 63 -21.07 -3.83 -12.50
C LEU A 63 -20.62 -3.43 -13.92
N SER A 64 -21.51 -2.90 -14.73
CA SER A 64 -21.19 -2.40 -16.08
C SER A 64 -20.15 -1.27 -16.02
N ARG A 65 -20.32 -0.30 -15.13
CA ARG A 65 -19.34 0.79 -14.93
C ARG A 65 -17.98 0.28 -14.51
N ILE A 66 -17.94 -0.70 -13.59
CA ILE A 66 -16.68 -1.33 -13.14
C ILE A 66 -16.01 -2.08 -14.28
N LYS A 67 -16.76 -2.85 -15.07
CA LYS A 67 -16.22 -3.54 -16.27
C LYS A 67 -15.55 -2.56 -17.21
N ALA A 68 -16.25 -1.50 -17.61
CA ALA A 68 -15.69 -0.47 -18.47
C ALA A 68 -14.45 0.22 -17.90
N GLN A 69 -14.41 0.45 -16.58
CA GLN A 69 -13.24 1.01 -15.90
C GLN A 69 -12.05 0.03 -15.88
N ILE A 70 -12.28 -1.27 -15.70
CA ILE A 70 -11.22 -2.30 -15.75
C ILE A 70 -10.68 -2.41 -17.17
N GLU A 71 -11.54 -2.41 -18.19
CA GLU A 71 -11.14 -2.49 -19.60
C GLU A 71 -10.33 -1.28 -20.03
N SER A 72 -10.76 -0.07 -19.63
CA SER A 72 -10.04 1.16 -19.96
C SER A 72 -8.73 1.35 -19.16
N ASN A 73 -8.59 0.75 -17.99
CA ASN A 73 -7.43 0.86 -17.12
C ASN A 73 -7.15 -0.46 -16.36
N PRO A 74 -6.75 -1.53 -17.05
CA PRO A 74 -6.60 -2.87 -16.45
C PRO A 74 -5.55 -2.89 -15.32
N ASP A 75 -4.53 -2.06 -15.39
CA ASP A 75 -3.45 -1.97 -14.40
C ASP A 75 -3.89 -1.38 -13.06
N LYS A 76 -4.96 -0.56 -13.07
CA LYS A 76 -5.52 0.06 -11.86
C LYS A 76 -6.21 -0.95 -10.94
N PHE A 77 -6.66 -2.06 -11.50
CA PHE A 77 -7.46 -3.09 -10.81
C PHE A 77 -6.70 -4.41 -10.64
N THR A 78 -5.42 -4.42 -10.94
CA THR A 78 -4.54 -5.52 -10.57
C THR A 78 -4.22 -5.38 -9.09
N ASP A 79 -4.56 -6.37 -8.29
CA ASP A 79 -4.06 -6.50 -6.92
C ASP A 79 -2.58 -6.88 -6.99
N TYR A 80 -1.82 -5.87 -7.32
CA TYR A 80 -0.39 -6.00 -7.23
C TYR A 80 0.02 -5.85 -5.78
N THR A 81 0.36 -6.95 -5.15
CA THR A 81 1.10 -6.94 -3.90
C THR A 81 2.58 -6.87 -4.26
N PRO A 82 3.24 -5.72 -4.07
CA PRO A 82 4.64 -5.62 -4.39
C PRO A 82 5.43 -6.64 -3.57
N ILE A 83 6.37 -7.31 -4.22
CA ILE A 83 7.16 -8.38 -3.61
C ILE A 83 8.61 -8.27 -4.07
N ILE A 84 9.54 -8.41 -3.12
CA ILE A 84 10.97 -8.42 -3.40
C ILE A 84 11.39 -9.84 -3.77
N ARG A 85 12.02 -10.04 -4.93
CA ARG A 85 12.47 -11.35 -5.42
C ARG A 85 13.99 -11.47 -5.38
N ASN A 86 14.48 -12.70 -5.45
CA ASN A 86 15.90 -12.98 -5.70
C ASN A 86 16.34 -12.37 -7.03
N GLY A 87 17.52 -11.79 -7.07
CA GLY A 87 18.05 -11.08 -8.25
C GLY A 87 17.55 -9.65 -8.43
N HIS A 88 16.49 -9.21 -7.73
CA HIS A 88 15.98 -7.85 -7.88
C HIS A 88 16.97 -6.78 -7.46
N GLN A 89 16.94 -5.68 -8.19
CA GLN A 89 17.50 -4.40 -7.75
C GLN A 89 16.35 -3.44 -7.45
N ILE A 90 16.37 -2.87 -6.26
CA ILE A 90 15.38 -1.88 -5.83
C ILE A 90 16.07 -0.63 -5.29
N ASN A 91 15.45 0.52 -5.48
CA ASN A 91 15.89 1.78 -4.91
C ASN A 91 14.95 2.15 -3.75
N VAL A 92 15.51 2.36 -2.57
CA VAL A 92 14.77 2.71 -1.36
C VAL A 92 15.39 3.95 -0.74
N LEU A 93 14.67 5.06 -0.74
CA LEU A 93 15.18 6.38 -0.29
C LEU A 93 16.51 6.79 -0.95
N GLY A 94 16.67 6.50 -2.24
CA GLY A 94 17.89 6.82 -2.97
C GLY A 94 19.03 5.78 -2.86
N GLU A 95 18.98 4.87 -1.87
CA GLU A 95 19.92 3.75 -1.77
C GLU A 95 19.49 2.58 -2.67
N LYS A 96 20.41 2.04 -3.46
CA LYS A 96 20.20 0.86 -4.31
C LYS A 96 20.50 -0.40 -3.52
N PHE A 97 19.64 -1.41 -3.65
CA PHE A 97 19.82 -2.72 -3.03
C PHE A 97 19.64 -3.83 -4.07
N ARG A 98 20.65 -4.70 -4.17
CA ARG A 98 20.56 -5.99 -4.88
C ARG A 98 20.13 -7.06 -3.90
N ILE A 99 19.23 -7.94 -4.28
CA ILE A 99 18.70 -8.99 -3.40
C ILE A 99 19.25 -10.34 -3.82
N MET A 100 19.93 -11.01 -2.91
CA MET A 100 20.48 -12.36 -3.11
C MET A 100 19.94 -13.28 -2.04
N ALA A 101 19.37 -14.42 -2.45
CA ALA A 101 18.80 -15.41 -1.55
C ALA A 101 19.56 -16.73 -1.64
N ALA A 102 19.80 -17.35 -0.49
CA ALA A 102 20.28 -18.72 -0.35
C ALA A 102 19.37 -19.47 0.64
N TYR A 103 19.35 -20.79 0.54
CA TYR A 103 18.61 -21.67 1.44
C TYR A 103 19.57 -22.65 2.10
N SER A 104 19.39 -22.89 3.39
CA SER A 104 20.26 -23.80 4.18
C SER A 104 19.48 -24.47 5.31
N ALA A 105 20.09 -25.46 5.96
CA ALA A 105 19.54 -26.19 7.10
C ALA A 105 19.40 -25.36 8.39
N ARG A 106 19.51 -24.03 8.34
CA ARG A 106 19.33 -23.13 9.49
C ARG A 106 17.88 -23.15 9.97
N LYS A 107 17.72 -22.99 11.27
CA LYS A 107 16.37 -22.88 11.87
C LYS A 107 15.72 -21.49 11.74
N ALA A 108 16.52 -20.45 11.49
CA ALA A 108 16.06 -19.07 11.40
C ALA A 108 16.75 -18.33 10.26
N ALA A 109 16.01 -17.38 9.64
CA ALA A 109 16.54 -16.52 8.60
C ALA A 109 17.68 -15.64 9.13
N ARG A 110 18.76 -15.53 8.36
CA ARG A 110 19.85 -14.57 8.58
C ARG A 110 19.90 -13.61 7.40
N VAL A 111 19.92 -12.31 7.67
CA VAL A 111 20.04 -11.30 6.63
C VAL A 111 21.13 -10.32 6.98
N SER A 112 22.02 -10.06 6.03
CA SER A 112 23.07 -9.04 6.09
C SER A 112 22.99 -8.13 4.85
N ILE A 113 23.53 -6.92 4.97
CA ILE A 113 23.65 -5.99 3.84
C ILE A 113 25.10 -5.54 3.76
N SER A 114 25.73 -5.70 2.57
CA SER A 114 27.11 -5.31 2.34
C SER A 114 27.43 -5.19 0.85
N PRO A 115 27.95 -4.06 0.37
CA PRO A 115 27.64 -2.70 0.81
C PRO A 115 26.23 -2.31 0.41
N ASP A 116 25.75 -2.79 -0.77
CA ASP A 116 24.47 -2.55 -1.41
C ASP A 116 23.65 -3.85 -1.63
N THR A 117 24.25 -4.99 -1.32
CA THR A 117 23.64 -6.30 -1.54
C THR A 117 23.04 -6.84 -0.25
N VAL A 118 21.76 -7.17 -0.32
CA VAL A 118 21.03 -7.87 0.74
C VAL A 118 21.23 -9.37 0.54
N TYR A 119 21.99 -9.99 1.41
CA TYR A 119 22.18 -11.43 1.46
C TYR A 119 21.19 -12.05 2.45
N ALA A 120 20.20 -12.76 1.94
CA ALA A 120 19.18 -13.43 2.75
C ALA A 120 19.39 -14.94 2.71
N GLU A 121 19.90 -15.51 3.80
CA GLU A 121 19.97 -16.95 4.02
C GLU A 121 18.73 -17.40 4.78
N LEU A 122 17.87 -18.17 4.12
CA LEU A 122 16.57 -18.60 4.63
C LEU A 122 16.60 -20.10 4.98
N PRO A 123 15.79 -20.57 5.95
CA PRO A 123 15.62 -21.98 6.21
C PRO A 123 15.10 -22.72 4.97
N ASP A 124 15.74 -23.85 4.63
CA ASP A 124 15.29 -24.77 3.58
C ASP A 124 13.96 -25.46 3.94
N SER A 125 13.64 -25.54 5.24
CA SER A 125 12.36 -26.00 5.77
C SER A 125 11.15 -25.13 5.42
N ILE A 126 11.37 -23.90 4.88
CA ILE A 126 10.27 -23.06 4.39
C ILE A 126 9.68 -23.69 3.12
N PRO A 127 8.37 -23.98 3.10
CA PRO A 127 7.71 -24.54 1.91
C PRO A 127 7.98 -23.67 0.66
N PRO A 128 8.20 -24.28 -0.52
CA PRO A 128 8.55 -23.57 -1.76
C PRO A 128 7.60 -22.41 -2.07
N GLU A 129 6.30 -22.59 -1.87
CA GLU A 129 5.26 -21.59 -2.10
C GLU A 129 5.36 -20.37 -1.16
N SER A 130 5.95 -20.53 0.02
CA SER A 130 6.13 -19.47 1.02
C SER A 130 7.50 -18.79 0.96
N ARG A 131 8.46 -19.34 0.20
CA ARG A 131 9.85 -18.85 0.14
C ARG A 131 9.92 -17.42 -0.36
N GLN A 132 9.13 -17.09 -1.36
CA GLN A 132 9.12 -15.77 -1.97
C GLN A 132 8.62 -14.68 -0.99
N GLU A 133 7.56 -14.96 -0.24
CA GLU A 133 7.05 -14.07 0.80
C GLU A 133 8.05 -13.91 1.94
N ALA A 134 8.65 -15.01 2.39
CA ALA A 134 9.67 -15.00 3.44
C ALA A 134 10.90 -14.17 3.06
N LEU A 135 11.39 -14.31 1.82
CA LEU A 135 12.47 -13.48 1.27
C LEU A 135 12.09 -12.00 1.28
N SER A 136 10.92 -11.67 0.75
CA SER A 136 10.44 -10.30 0.69
C SER A 136 10.30 -9.67 2.09
N GLU A 137 9.76 -10.41 3.05
CA GLU A 137 9.64 -9.94 4.42
C GLU A 137 11.00 -9.74 5.09
N ALA A 138 11.90 -10.71 4.97
CA ALA A 138 13.24 -10.65 5.54
C ALA A 138 14.05 -9.48 4.96
N SER A 139 14.03 -9.30 3.64
CA SER A 139 14.68 -8.19 2.94
C SER A 139 14.12 -6.83 3.37
N ARG A 140 12.80 -6.68 3.42
CA ARG A 140 12.15 -5.45 3.88
C ARG A 140 12.55 -5.08 5.30
N LYS A 141 12.61 -6.05 6.21
CA LYS A 141 13.03 -5.82 7.60
C LYS A 141 14.49 -5.35 7.69
N ALA A 142 15.38 -5.96 6.91
CA ALA A 142 16.79 -5.59 6.89
C ALA A 142 17.00 -4.19 6.28
N ILE A 143 16.43 -3.93 5.11
CA ILE A 143 16.50 -2.63 4.44
C ILE A 143 15.90 -1.53 5.32
N SER A 144 14.74 -1.77 5.95
CA SER A 144 14.12 -0.79 6.86
C SER A 144 15.03 -0.38 8.01
N ARG A 145 15.82 -1.31 8.54
CA ARG A 145 16.82 -0.98 9.59
C ARG A 145 17.96 -0.13 9.02
N ARG A 146 18.44 -0.49 7.84
CA ARG A 146 19.54 0.21 7.15
C ARG A 146 19.20 1.67 6.87
N ILE A 147 18.00 1.93 6.29
CA ILE A 147 17.56 3.26 5.91
C ILE A 147 16.98 4.11 7.05
N MET A 148 16.76 3.53 8.23
CA MET A 148 16.12 4.22 9.36
C MET A 148 16.80 5.53 9.77
N PRO A 149 18.14 5.64 9.83
CA PRO A 149 18.81 6.91 10.13
C PRO A 149 18.43 8.01 9.14
N MET A 150 18.50 7.74 7.84
CA MET A 150 18.15 8.69 6.76
C MET A 150 16.68 9.10 6.83
N LEU A 151 15.79 8.14 7.09
CA LEU A 151 14.36 8.41 7.24
C LEU A 151 14.08 9.30 8.45
N LYS A 152 14.75 9.06 9.58
CA LYS A 152 14.65 9.90 10.78
C LYS A 152 15.12 11.31 10.53
N GLU A 153 16.24 11.47 9.85
CA GLU A 153 16.79 12.76 9.46
C GLU A 153 15.80 13.53 8.57
N ARG A 154 15.29 12.87 7.51
CA ARG A 154 14.30 13.47 6.60
C ARG A 154 13.03 13.95 7.33
N VAL A 155 12.44 13.08 8.14
CA VAL A 155 11.27 13.45 8.96
C VAL A 155 11.62 14.57 9.93
N GLY A 156 12.79 14.53 10.56
CA GLY A 156 13.28 15.55 11.49
C GLY A 156 13.43 16.92 10.84
N LEU A 157 14.01 16.96 9.63
CA LEU A 157 14.18 18.19 8.85
C LEU A 157 12.84 18.83 8.47
N ILE A 158 11.89 18.03 7.98
CA ILE A 158 10.56 18.54 7.63
C ILE A 158 9.83 19.01 8.89
N ASN A 159 9.92 18.24 9.98
CA ASN A 159 9.27 18.59 11.24
C ASN A 159 9.83 19.89 11.83
N SER A 160 11.14 20.04 11.92
CA SER A 160 11.78 21.23 12.50
C SER A 160 11.51 22.51 11.71
N ARG A 161 11.43 22.40 10.37
CA ARG A 161 11.17 23.54 9.49
C ARG A 161 9.71 24.03 9.51
N HIS A 162 8.75 23.10 9.67
CA HIS A 162 7.34 23.41 9.37
C HIS A 162 6.35 23.11 10.49
N PHE A 163 6.63 22.13 11.33
CA PHE A 163 5.64 21.64 12.30
C PHE A 163 6.06 21.82 13.75
N ASN A 164 7.30 21.53 14.06
CA ASN A 164 7.84 21.55 15.42
C ASN A 164 6.97 20.75 16.43
N VAL A 165 6.52 19.57 16.03
CA VAL A 165 5.70 18.68 16.85
C VAL A 165 6.54 17.56 17.47
N ALA A 166 6.12 17.07 18.63
CA ALA A 166 6.83 15.98 19.30
C ALA A 166 6.60 14.65 18.58
N ILE A 167 7.66 14.05 18.02
CA ILE A 167 7.68 12.71 17.45
C ILE A 167 8.56 11.82 18.33
N ARG A 168 7.96 10.81 18.95
CA ARG A 168 8.70 9.84 19.80
C ARG A 168 9.27 8.69 18.99
N GLN A 169 8.59 8.28 17.94
CA GLN A 169 8.97 7.09 17.18
C GLN A 169 8.59 7.21 15.70
N ILE A 170 9.46 6.69 14.85
CA ILE A 170 9.17 6.44 13.44
C ILE A 170 9.28 4.94 13.20
N ARG A 171 8.32 4.36 12.48
CA ARG A 171 8.32 2.94 12.10
C ARG A 171 8.07 2.78 10.62
N VAL A 172 8.77 1.83 10.02
CA VAL A 172 8.47 1.34 8.69
C VAL A 172 7.67 0.05 8.81
N ARG A 173 6.55 -0.04 8.11
CA ARG A 173 5.67 -1.20 8.09
C ARG A 173 5.26 -1.54 6.66
N SER A 174 4.85 -2.77 6.41
CA SER A 174 4.17 -3.12 5.17
C SER A 174 2.66 -3.07 5.40
N SER A 175 1.96 -2.34 4.55
CA SER A 175 0.50 -2.23 4.58
C SER A 175 -0.05 -2.27 3.16
N LYS A 176 -1.17 -2.95 2.96
CA LYS A 176 -1.89 -2.99 1.67
C LYS A 176 -2.77 -1.75 1.44
N HIS A 177 -3.06 -0.98 2.49
CA HIS A 177 -4.16 -0.01 2.44
C HIS A 177 -3.77 1.44 2.74
N VAL A 178 -2.65 1.67 3.42
CA VAL A 178 -2.24 3.01 3.83
C VAL A 178 -0.77 3.24 3.55
N TRP A 179 -0.43 4.46 3.12
CA TRP A 179 0.94 4.89 2.86
C TRP A 179 1.64 5.40 4.11
N GLY A 180 0.87 5.98 5.03
CA GLY A 180 1.32 6.46 6.32
C GLY A 180 0.20 6.44 7.36
N SER A 181 0.56 6.63 8.63
CA SER A 181 -0.38 6.91 9.71
C SER A 181 0.33 7.57 10.89
N TYR A 182 -0.35 8.53 11.53
CA TYR A 182 0.09 9.14 12.77
C TYR A 182 -0.70 8.62 13.98
N SER A 183 0.01 8.20 15.03
CA SER A 183 -0.59 7.78 16.30
C SER A 183 -0.45 8.92 17.33
N HIS A 184 -1.55 9.57 17.69
CA HIS A 184 -1.58 10.61 18.71
C HIS A 184 -1.17 10.09 20.09
N LYS A 185 -1.62 8.88 20.44
CA LYS A 185 -1.29 8.25 21.72
C LYS A 185 0.21 8.05 21.89
N ASP A 186 0.85 7.52 20.87
CA ASP A 186 2.26 7.14 20.92
C ASP A 186 3.18 8.24 20.37
N LYS A 187 2.63 9.32 19.83
CA LYS A 187 3.37 10.36 19.06
C LYS A 187 4.30 9.71 18.03
N ARG A 188 3.73 8.80 17.23
CA ARG A 188 4.46 7.92 16.31
C ARG A 188 3.96 8.07 14.87
N ILE A 189 4.92 8.21 13.95
CA ILE A 189 4.67 8.11 12.52
C ILE A 189 4.95 6.66 12.06
N ASN A 190 4.03 6.03 11.37
CA ASN A 190 4.26 4.82 10.62
C ASN A 190 4.27 5.17 9.14
N LEU A 191 5.29 4.71 8.40
CA LEU A 191 5.38 4.85 6.95
C LEU A 191 5.39 3.47 6.32
N ASN A 192 4.75 3.35 5.16
CA ASN A 192 4.73 2.12 4.40
C ASN A 192 6.10 1.92 3.74
N PHE A 193 6.65 0.70 3.84
CA PHE A 193 7.91 0.37 3.16
C PHE A 193 7.84 0.68 1.67
N TRP A 194 6.73 0.34 1.03
CA TRP A 194 6.54 0.53 -0.41
C TRP A 194 6.45 2.01 -0.83
N LEU A 195 6.10 2.91 0.08
CA LEU A 195 6.21 4.35 -0.14
C LEU A 195 7.66 4.78 -0.37
N LEU A 196 8.61 4.14 0.32
CA LEU A 196 10.02 4.53 0.30
C LEU A 196 10.74 4.17 -1.02
N LEU A 197 10.05 3.45 -1.93
CA LEU A 197 10.48 3.20 -3.30
C LEU A 197 9.99 4.29 -4.28
N MET A 198 9.12 5.20 -3.83
CA MET A 198 8.52 6.24 -4.68
C MET A 198 9.42 7.45 -4.83
N PRO A 199 9.12 8.35 -5.78
CA PRO A 199 9.81 9.63 -5.91
C PRO A 199 9.83 10.41 -4.59
N ASP A 200 10.90 11.16 -4.36
CA ASP A 200 11.15 11.89 -3.12
C ASP A 200 10.03 12.86 -2.75
N GLU A 201 9.48 13.57 -3.75
CA GLU A 201 8.38 14.48 -3.56
C GLU A 201 7.09 13.80 -3.08
N ILE A 202 6.90 12.53 -3.39
CA ILE A 202 5.74 11.74 -2.94
C ILE A 202 5.98 11.24 -1.52
N ILE A 203 7.20 10.86 -1.17
CA ILE A 203 7.59 10.50 0.19
C ILE A 203 7.39 11.70 1.11
N ASP A 204 7.87 12.89 0.71
CA ASP A 204 7.71 14.14 1.46
C ASP A 204 6.25 14.51 1.65
N TYR A 205 5.43 14.34 0.63
CA TYR A 205 3.99 14.58 0.74
C TYR A 205 3.35 13.73 1.84
N VAL A 206 3.67 12.44 1.89
CA VAL A 206 3.10 11.57 2.94
C VAL A 206 3.67 11.92 4.31
N ILE A 207 4.96 12.26 4.43
CA ILE A 207 5.55 12.71 5.70
C ILE A 207 4.84 13.98 6.19
N VAL A 208 4.66 15.00 5.34
CA VAL A 208 3.95 16.23 5.66
C VAL A 208 2.50 15.96 6.06
N HIS A 209 1.82 15.04 5.38
CA HIS A 209 0.47 14.62 5.71
C HIS A 209 0.38 14.03 7.12
N GLU A 210 1.30 13.14 7.49
CA GLU A 210 1.33 12.53 8.82
C GLU A 210 1.72 13.52 9.92
N LEU A 211 2.64 14.45 9.62
CA LEU A 211 2.99 15.54 10.54
C LEU A 211 1.83 16.52 10.75
N ALA A 212 1.05 16.81 9.70
CA ALA A 212 -0.17 17.61 9.81
C ALA A 212 -1.20 16.97 10.75
N HIS A 213 -1.31 15.63 10.74
CA HIS A 213 -2.14 14.89 11.68
C HIS A 213 -1.71 15.06 13.15
N ALA A 214 -0.44 15.38 13.43
CA ALA A 214 -0.03 15.70 14.80
C ALA A 214 -0.71 16.96 15.36
N ARG A 215 -1.14 17.89 14.48
CA ARG A 215 -1.86 19.11 14.83
C ARG A 215 -3.37 18.96 14.67
N VAL A 216 -3.82 18.41 13.54
CA VAL A 216 -5.24 18.33 13.17
C VAL A 216 -5.63 16.89 12.88
N ARG A 217 -6.54 16.31 13.68
CA ARG A 217 -6.90 14.88 13.59
C ARG A 217 -7.68 14.50 12.33
N SER A 218 -8.59 15.38 11.91
CA SER A 218 -9.48 15.14 10.78
C SER A 218 -8.99 15.84 9.52
N HIS A 219 -9.35 15.35 8.35
CA HIS A 219 -9.05 15.99 7.06
C HIS A 219 -9.98 17.20 6.79
N SER A 220 -10.12 18.08 7.79
CA SER A 220 -10.89 19.33 7.72
C SER A 220 -10.21 20.36 6.80
N LYS A 221 -10.86 21.52 6.62
CA LYS A 221 -10.25 22.65 5.89
C LYS A 221 -8.91 23.03 6.53
N GLU A 222 -8.87 23.17 7.87
CA GLU A 222 -7.67 23.49 8.63
C GLU A 222 -6.51 22.52 8.39
N PHE A 223 -6.81 21.22 8.29
CA PHE A 223 -5.82 20.20 7.92
C PHE A 223 -5.21 20.49 6.55
N TRP A 224 -6.06 20.71 5.54
CA TRP A 224 -5.57 20.97 4.18
C TRP A 224 -4.89 22.32 4.05
N ASP A 225 -5.30 23.32 4.79
CA ASP A 225 -4.62 24.62 4.87
C ASP A 225 -3.21 24.42 5.48
N THR A 226 -3.08 23.59 6.53
CA THR A 226 -1.79 23.22 7.12
C THR A 226 -0.89 22.47 6.12
N VAL A 227 -1.41 21.50 5.38
CA VAL A 227 -0.63 20.79 4.36
C VAL A 227 -0.23 21.72 3.21
N SER A 228 -1.13 22.57 2.75
CA SER A 228 -0.87 23.47 1.62
C SER A 228 0.11 24.58 1.93
N SER A 229 0.21 25.01 3.20
CA SER A 229 1.22 26.00 3.63
C SER A 229 2.65 25.46 3.51
N VAL A 230 2.84 24.14 3.58
CA VAL A 230 4.14 23.46 3.44
C VAL A 230 4.36 22.99 2.01
N LEU A 231 3.32 22.43 1.39
CA LEU A 231 3.33 21.86 0.03
C LEU A 231 2.16 22.43 -0.79
N PRO A 232 2.33 23.56 -1.46
CA PRO A 232 1.27 24.17 -2.29
C PRO A 232 0.73 23.24 -3.37
N ASP A 233 1.57 22.34 -3.88
CA ASP A 233 1.27 21.35 -4.91
C ASP A 233 0.73 20.01 -4.37
N HIS A 234 0.37 19.93 -3.06
CA HIS A 234 -0.11 18.71 -2.41
C HIS A 234 -1.24 18.00 -3.16
N LYS A 235 -2.13 18.74 -3.84
CA LYS A 235 -3.22 18.17 -4.64
C LYS A 235 -2.70 17.34 -5.81
N ALA A 236 -1.65 17.83 -6.48
CA ALA A 236 -1.01 17.12 -7.59
C ALA A 236 -0.30 15.85 -7.09
N ARG A 237 0.45 15.93 -5.97
CA ARG A 237 1.14 14.79 -5.35
C ARG A 237 0.14 13.73 -4.87
N ARG A 238 -0.95 14.15 -4.23
CA ARG A 238 -2.04 13.25 -3.82
C ARG A 238 -2.68 12.54 -5.02
N LYS A 239 -2.94 13.29 -6.10
CA LYS A 239 -3.48 12.73 -7.35
C LYS A 239 -2.50 11.72 -7.94
N TRP A 240 -1.21 12.07 -8.00
CA TRP A 240 -0.17 11.20 -8.51
C TRP A 240 -0.10 9.90 -7.72
N LEU A 241 -0.01 9.97 -6.39
CA LEU A 241 0.07 8.81 -5.50
C LEU A 241 -1.13 7.87 -5.68
N ARG A 242 -2.33 8.43 -5.82
CA ARG A 242 -3.56 7.65 -6.03
C ARG A 242 -3.61 6.99 -7.41
N THR A 243 -3.14 7.70 -8.44
CA THR A 243 -3.25 7.25 -9.84
C THR A 243 -2.09 6.38 -10.26
N ASN A 244 -0.87 6.75 -9.88
CA ASN A 244 0.37 6.13 -10.36
C ASN A 244 1.03 5.21 -9.33
N GLY A 245 0.75 5.39 -8.03
CA GLY A 245 1.45 4.66 -6.98
C GLY A 245 1.46 3.13 -7.17
N PRO A 246 0.32 2.46 -7.39
CA PRO A 246 0.29 1.01 -7.61
C PRO A 246 1.07 0.58 -8.86
N ARG A 247 0.91 1.28 -9.98
CA ARG A 247 1.62 1.00 -11.22
C ARG A 247 3.12 1.21 -11.07
N TYR A 248 3.52 2.32 -10.45
CA TYR A 248 4.92 2.62 -10.19
C TYR A 248 5.60 1.52 -9.37
N LEU A 249 4.95 1.02 -8.33
CA LEU A 249 5.46 -0.11 -7.55
C LEU A 249 5.57 -1.38 -8.39
N TYR A 250 4.59 -1.65 -9.23
CA TYR A 250 4.67 -2.77 -10.17
C TYR A 250 5.92 -2.65 -11.04
N GLU A 251 6.15 -1.51 -11.67
CA GLU A 251 7.32 -1.27 -12.51
C GLU A 251 8.65 -1.40 -11.75
N GLN A 252 8.70 -0.95 -10.47
CA GLN A 252 9.91 -1.05 -9.64
C GLN A 252 10.20 -2.48 -9.14
N THR A 253 9.18 -3.32 -9.02
CA THR A 253 9.34 -4.65 -8.42
C THR A 253 9.04 -5.80 -9.38
N SER A 254 8.74 -5.51 -10.67
CA SER A 254 8.54 -6.50 -11.75
C SER A 254 9.70 -6.56 -12.73
N LYS A 255 10.60 -5.57 -12.73
CA LYS A 255 11.79 -5.61 -13.59
C LYS A 255 12.67 -6.75 -13.13
N GLU A 256 12.82 -7.75 -13.98
CA GLU A 256 13.83 -8.80 -13.82
C GLU A 256 15.21 -8.14 -13.74
N ALA A 257 16.10 -8.75 -12.95
CA ALA A 257 17.48 -8.33 -12.93
C ALA A 257 17.99 -8.38 -14.39
N VAL A 258 18.41 -7.23 -14.91
CA VAL A 258 19.20 -7.22 -16.13
C VAL A 258 20.50 -7.93 -15.77
N GLU A 259 20.79 -9.05 -16.48
CA GLU A 259 22.02 -9.81 -16.37
C GLU A 259 23.29 -8.96 -16.46
#